data_29a1bae23e447ba81765f9ebff122150
#
_entry.id   29a1bae23e447ba81765f9ebff122150
#
_cell.length_a   1.000
_cell.length_b   1.000
_cell.length_c   1.000
_cell.angle_alpha   90.00
_cell.angle_beta   90.00
_cell.angle_gamma   90.00
#
_symmetry.space_group_name_H-M   'P 1'
#
loop_
_entity.id
_entity.type
_entity.pdbx_description
1 polymer ?
#
loop_
_entity_poly.entity_id
_entity_poly.type
_entity_poly.pdbx_seq_one_letter_code
_entity_poly.pdbx_strand_id
1 'polypeptide(L)'
;GAGLLFFTPAKLSPGIDIVLDAVNFAEVVSDAAFVLTGEGHTDFQTAFGKAPVGVARIAKQFQVPVFCLSGGLGQGADAVLAQGIDAVLSICDRPMPLEECMHRGSALIEAASSRLCRIIRAVNVRAASATHDRAAALIQGLSASAGAAGD
;
A
#
# COMPACT_ATOMS: atom_id res chain seq x y z
N GLY A 1 30.92 -3.97 -7.09
CA GLY A 1 30.65 -2.53 -6.93
C GLY A 1 31.90 -1.67 -6.77
N ALA A 2 32.85 -2.04 -5.87
CA ALA A 2 34.03 -1.21 -5.55
C ALA A 2 34.90 -0.86 -6.79
N GLY A 3 35.17 -1.83 -7.66
CA GLY A 3 35.95 -1.60 -8.88
C GLY A 3 35.30 -0.57 -9.83
N LEU A 4 34.00 -0.64 -10.03
CA LEU A 4 33.27 0.32 -10.87
C LEU A 4 33.36 1.74 -10.28
N LEU A 5 33.18 1.88 -8.97
CA LEU A 5 33.27 3.19 -8.31
C LEU A 5 34.69 3.79 -8.37
N PHE A 6 35.71 2.94 -8.37
CA PHE A 6 37.10 3.41 -8.35
C PHE A 6 37.63 3.78 -9.74
N PHE A 7 37.22 3.06 -10.78
CA PHE A 7 37.76 3.21 -12.13
C PHE A 7 36.82 3.90 -13.13
N THR A 8 35.60 4.26 -12.72
CA THR A 8 34.64 4.91 -13.60
C THR A 8 33.84 5.99 -12.85
N PRO A 9 33.18 6.93 -13.54
CA PRO A 9 32.27 7.89 -12.92
C PRO A 9 30.93 7.27 -12.49
N ALA A 10 30.86 5.96 -12.27
CA ALA A 10 29.65 5.26 -11.85
C ALA A 10 29.17 5.73 -10.49
N LYS A 11 27.86 5.78 -10.31
CA LYS A 11 27.20 6.05 -9.03
C LYS A 11 26.40 4.84 -8.61
N LEU A 12 26.40 4.54 -7.31
CA LEU A 12 25.51 3.53 -6.75
C LEU A 12 24.13 4.17 -6.48
N SER A 13 23.09 3.51 -6.96
CA SER A 13 21.70 3.87 -6.66
C SER A 13 20.93 2.61 -6.25
N PRO A 14 19.94 2.71 -5.36
CA PRO A 14 19.05 1.59 -5.08
C PRO A 14 18.40 1.10 -6.37
N GLY A 15 18.43 -0.22 -6.61
CA GLY A 15 17.89 -0.79 -7.85
C GLY A 15 16.39 -0.48 -8.04
N ILE A 16 15.66 -0.42 -6.93
CA ILE A 16 14.23 -0.07 -6.95
C ILE A 16 14.00 1.34 -7.49
N ASP A 17 14.84 2.31 -7.15
CA ASP A 17 14.69 3.69 -7.63
C ASP A 17 14.83 3.76 -9.15
N ILE A 18 15.84 3.05 -9.70
CA ILE A 18 16.07 2.98 -11.15
C ILE A 18 14.85 2.39 -11.87
N VAL A 19 14.25 1.34 -11.30
CA VAL A 19 13.07 0.70 -11.90
C VAL A 19 11.86 1.63 -11.82
N LEU A 20 11.59 2.25 -10.67
CA LEU A 20 10.45 3.14 -10.49
C LEU A 20 10.52 4.38 -11.38
N ASP A 21 11.73 4.93 -11.56
CA ASP A 21 11.98 6.04 -12.49
C ASP A 21 11.74 5.60 -13.96
N ALA A 22 12.26 4.43 -14.34
CA ALA A 22 12.13 3.91 -15.70
C ALA A 22 10.68 3.65 -16.14
N VAL A 23 9.78 3.34 -15.19
CA VAL A 23 8.35 3.10 -15.47
C VAL A 23 7.48 4.34 -15.16
N ASN A 24 8.07 5.49 -14.86
CA ASN A 24 7.37 6.71 -14.45
C ASN A 24 6.35 6.46 -13.33
N PHE A 25 6.75 5.68 -12.32
CA PHE A 25 5.85 5.21 -11.28
C PHE A 25 5.14 6.34 -10.53
N ALA A 26 5.80 7.48 -10.34
CA ALA A 26 5.21 8.65 -9.71
C ALA A 26 3.96 9.17 -10.45
N GLU A 27 4.00 9.20 -11.77
CA GLU A 27 2.85 9.59 -12.60
C GLU A 27 1.71 8.58 -12.48
N VAL A 28 2.04 7.28 -12.57
CA VAL A 28 1.04 6.20 -12.50
C VAL A 28 0.37 6.15 -11.13
N VAL A 29 1.13 6.36 -10.04
CA VAL A 29 0.60 6.25 -8.67
C VAL A 29 -0.19 7.47 -8.24
N SER A 30 0.00 8.62 -8.85
CA SER A 30 -0.63 9.89 -8.44
C SER A 30 -2.16 9.85 -8.44
N ASP A 31 -2.76 9.03 -9.30
CA ASP A 31 -4.23 8.84 -9.44
C ASP A 31 -4.71 7.47 -8.92
N ALA A 32 -3.87 6.74 -8.22
CA ALA A 32 -4.22 5.43 -7.71
C ALA A 32 -5.04 5.53 -6.41
N ALA A 33 -6.08 4.69 -6.28
CA ALA A 33 -6.85 4.59 -5.04
C ALA A 33 -6.04 3.93 -3.91
N PHE A 34 -5.16 2.99 -4.24
CA PHE A 34 -4.19 2.35 -3.36
C PHE A 34 -3.12 1.63 -4.19
N VAL A 35 -2.03 1.27 -3.54
CA VAL A 35 -0.96 0.44 -4.12
C VAL A 35 -0.94 -0.91 -3.41
N LEU A 36 -0.83 -1.97 -4.19
CA LEU A 36 -0.57 -3.32 -3.71
C LEU A 36 0.83 -3.73 -4.15
N THR A 37 1.71 -3.93 -3.20
CA THR A 37 3.08 -4.41 -3.41
C THR A 37 3.29 -5.74 -2.69
N GLY A 38 4.44 -6.36 -2.89
CA GLY A 38 4.73 -7.62 -2.21
C GLY A 38 6.16 -8.07 -2.33
N GLU A 39 6.51 -9.04 -1.50
CA GLU A 39 7.78 -9.75 -1.54
C GLU A 39 7.65 -11.17 -0.97
N GLY A 40 8.68 -12.01 -1.17
CA GLY A 40 8.68 -13.38 -0.66
C GLY A 40 8.71 -13.48 0.85
N HIS A 41 9.44 -12.60 1.52
CA HIS A 41 9.59 -12.59 2.98
C HIS A 41 9.85 -11.19 3.50
N THR A 42 8.97 -10.70 4.36
CA THR A 42 9.11 -9.40 5.02
C THR A 42 9.67 -9.58 6.43
N ASP A 43 10.76 -8.90 6.72
CA ASP A 43 11.41 -8.86 8.03
C ASP A 43 11.96 -7.45 8.31
N PHE A 44 12.74 -7.30 9.42
CA PHE A 44 13.34 -6.01 9.74
C PHE A 44 14.26 -5.46 8.63
N GLN A 45 14.86 -6.32 7.80
CA GLN A 45 15.75 -5.89 6.71
C GLN A 45 14.97 -5.26 5.55
N THR A 46 13.70 -5.59 5.40
CA THR A 46 12.83 -5.02 4.37
C THR A 46 12.69 -3.50 4.52
N ALA A 47 12.71 -2.99 5.76
CA ALA A 47 12.69 -1.56 6.06
C ALA A 47 13.91 -0.78 5.52
N PHE A 48 15.01 -1.46 5.17
CA PHE A 48 16.23 -0.83 4.70
C PHE A 48 16.33 -0.71 3.17
N GLY A 49 15.23 -0.41 2.48
CA GLY A 49 15.24 0.00 1.09
C GLY A 49 14.99 -1.13 0.08
N LYS A 50 14.34 -2.22 0.47
CA LYS A 50 13.81 -3.21 -0.48
C LYS A 50 12.64 -2.65 -1.29
N ALA A 51 12.23 -3.37 -2.32
CA ALA A 51 11.21 -2.94 -3.27
C ALA A 51 9.92 -2.40 -2.65
N PRO A 52 9.29 -3.03 -1.65
CA PRO A 52 8.06 -2.51 -1.06
C PRO A 52 8.21 -1.12 -0.43
N VAL A 53 9.35 -0.86 0.21
CA VAL A 53 9.64 0.45 0.84
C VAL A 53 9.91 1.52 -0.21
N GLY A 54 10.62 1.20 -1.30
CA GLY A 54 10.81 2.13 -2.41
C GLY A 54 9.49 2.56 -3.04
N VAL A 55 8.58 1.62 -3.27
CA VAL A 55 7.22 1.85 -3.76
C VAL A 55 6.45 2.74 -2.79
N ALA A 56 6.46 2.43 -1.49
CA ALA A 56 5.74 3.18 -0.47
C ALA A 56 6.23 4.63 -0.39
N ARG A 57 7.55 4.86 -0.46
CA ARG A 57 8.15 6.19 -0.40
C ARG A 57 7.62 7.12 -1.50
N ILE A 58 7.41 6.63 -2.72
CA ILE A 58 6.84 7.43 -3.80
C ILE A 58 5.33 7.58 -3.63
N ALA A 59 4.60 6.52 -3.34
CA ALA A 59 3.15 6.56 -3.17
C ALA A 59 2.72 7.55 -2.06
N LYS A 60 3.50 7.64 -0.99
CA LYS A 60 3.21 8.57 0.13
C LYS A 60 3.36 10.05 -0.23
N GLN A 61 4.10 10.40 -1.26
CA GLN A 61 4.15 11.79 -1.75
C GLN A 61 2.78 12.24 -2.29
N PHE A 62 1.97 11.29 -2.74
CA PHE A 62 0.61 11.50 -3.25
C PHE A 62 -0.48 11.07 -2.24
N GLN A 63 -0.10 10.75 -1.00
CA GLN A 63 -1.01 10.28 0.06
C GLN A 63 -1.75 8.98 -0.29
N VAL A 64 -1.23 8.20 -1.23
CA VAL A 64 -1.83 6.93 -1.67
C VAL A 64 -1.50 5.83 -0.65
N PRO A 65 -2.52 5.08 -0.17
CA PRO A 65 -2.31 3.95 0.74
C PRO A 65 -1.53 2.81 0.08
N VAL A 66 -0.63 2.17 0.86
CA VAL A 66 0.21 1.07 0.37
C VAL A 66 0.04 -0.16 1.25
N PHE A 67 -0.33 -1.27 0.63
CA PHE A 67 -0.45 -2.56 1.28
C PHE A 67 0.62 -3.52 0.74
N CYS A 68 1.28 -4.25 1.63
CA CYS A 68 2.29 -5.24 1.25
C CYS A 68 1.76 -6.66 1.51
N LEU A 69 1.72 -7.49 0.47
CA LEU A 69 1.47 -8.92 0.58
C LEU A 69 2.81 -9.66 0.63
N SER A 70 3.01 -10.47 1.66
CA SER A 70 4.26 -11.20 1.88
C SER A 70 4.03 -12.70 1.94
N GLY A 71 4.93 -13.48 1.34
CA GLY A 71 4.94 -14.93 1.47
C GLY A 71 5.13 -15.40 2.91
N GLY A 72 5.98 -14.70 3.67
CA GLY A 72 6.18 -14.92 5.09
C GLY A 72 6.44 -13.62 5.83
N LEU A 73 6.10 -13.57 7.11
CA LEU A 73 6.39 -12.48 8.01
C LEU A 73 7.41 -12.95 9.04
N GLY A 74 8.60 -12.35 9.02
CA GLY A 74 9.69 -12.64 9.96
C GLY A 74 9.71 -11.69 11.15
N GLN A 75 10.73 -11.85 11.97
CA GLN A 75 10.93 -10.98 13.14
C GLN A 75 11.12 -9.52 12.69
N GLY A 76 10.38 -8.60 13.30
CA GLY A 76 10.45 -7.18 12.97
C GLY A 76 9.82 -6.80 11.64
N ALA A 77 8.94 -7.61 11.06
CA ALA A 77 8.20 -7.28 9.84
C ALA A 77 7.46 -5.95 9.94
N ASP A 78 6.95 -5.60 11.13
CA ASP A 78 6.24 -4.34 11.36
C ASP A 78 7.11 -3.08 11.19
N ALA A 79 8.44 -3.21 11.11
CA ALA A 79 9.33 -2.08 10.86
C ALA A 79 9.04 -1.37 9.53
N VAL A 80 8.44 -2.06 8.57
CA VAL A 80 8.04 -1.47 7.27
C VAL A 80 6.91 -0.46 7.40
N LEU A 81 6.10 -0.51 8.46
CA LEU A 81 5.01 0.44 8.69
C LEU A 81 5.56 1.86 8.90
N ALA A 82 6.69 2.00 9.60
CA ALA A 82 7.38 3.26 9.77
C ALA A 82 7.98 3.82 8.45
N GLN A 83 8.04 2.99 7.40
CA GLN A 83 8.56 3.35 6.08
C GLN A 83 7.45 3.70 5.07
N GLY A 84 6.21 3.86 5.54
CA GLY A 84 5.09 4.29 4.71
C GLY A 84 4.23 3.15 4.14
N ILE A 85 4.43 1.91 4.57
CA ILE A 85 3.49 0.81 4.31
C ILE A 85 2.38 0.89 5.34
N ASP A 86 1.11 0.93 4.91
CA ASP A 86 -0.04 1.05 5.82
C ASP A 86 -0.44 -0.28 6.46
N ALA A 87 -0.25 -1.38 5.75
CA ALA A 87 -0.39 -2.72 6.32
C ALA A 87 0.46 -3.74 5.58
N VAL A 88 0.98 -4.72 6.33
CA VAL A 88 1.66 -5.89 5.81
C VAL A 88 0.85 -7.14 6.18
N LEU A 89 0.61 -8.01 5.20
CA LEU A 89 -0.21 -9.21 5.36
C LEU A 89 0.50 -10.44 4.78
N SER A 90 0.45 -11.56 5.50
CA SER A 90 0.84 -12.84 4.94
C SER A 90 -0.17 -13.33 3.92
N ILE A 91 0.30 -13.91 2.81
CA ILE A 91 -0.55 -14.60 1.85
C ILE A 91 -1.03 -15.96 2.35
N CYS A 92 -0.33 -16.56 3.33
CA CYS A 92 -0.66 -17.87 3.88
C CYS A 92 -2.05 -17.84 4.52
N ASP A 93 -2.88 -18.80 4.13
CA ASP A 93 -4.26 -18.95 4.61
C ASP A 93 -4.37 -19.86 5.86
N ARG A 94 -3.32 -20.62 6.16
CA ARG A 94 -3.15 -21.50 7.31
C ARG A 94 -1.67 -21.78 7.56
N PRO A 95 -1.29 -22.34 8.70
CA PRO A 95 0.06 -22.89 8.88
C PRO A 95 0.34 -23.94 7.80
N MET A 96 1.47 -23.81 7.11
CA MET A 96 1.91 -24.71 6.06
C MET A 96 3.43 -24.69 5.91
N PRO A 97 4.06 -25.77 5.40
CA PRO A 97 5.47 -25.76 5.04
C PRO A 97 5.77 -24.77 3.91
N LEU A 98 7.01 -24.25 3.91
CA LEU A 98 7.46 -23.30 2.87
C LEU A 98 7.28 -23.84 1.45
N GLU A 99 7.58 -25.10 1.24
CA GLU A 99 7.42 -25.79 -0.06
C GLU A 99 5.97 -25.73 -0.56
N GLU A 100 5.00 -26.00 0.31
CA GLU A 100 3.57 -25.90 -0.03
C GLU A 100 3.19 -24.45 -0.33
N CYS A 101 3.68 -23.48 0.47
CA CYS A 101 3.43 -22.06 0.24
C CYS A 101 3.95 -21.62 -1.14
N MET A 102 5.17 -22.03 -1.49
CA MET A 102 5.77 -21.71 -2.80
C MET A 102 4.99 -22.35 -3.95
N HIS A 103 4.62 -23.63 -3.81
CA HIS A 103 3.86 -24.35 -4.84
C HIS A 103 2.47 -23.73 -5.07
N ARG A 104 1.82 -23.24 -4.01
CA ARG A 104 0.50 -22.58 -4.06
C ARG A 104 0.56 -21.07 -4.21
N GLY A 105 1.73 -20.48 -4.40
CA GLY A 105 1.96 -19.04 -4.33
C GLY A 105 0.95 -18.21 -5.12
N SER A 106 0.68 -18.56 -6.38
CA SER A 106 -0.30 -17.85 -7.22
C SER A 106 -1.71 -17.83 -6.60
N ALA A 107 -2.22 -18.98 -6.19
CA ALA A 107 -3.55 -19.10 -5.59
C ALA A 107 -3.63 -18.37 -4.23
N LEU A 108 -2.55 -18.39 -3.44
CA LEU A 108 -2.48 -17.70 -2.16
C LEU A 108 -2.46 -16.17 -2.34
N ILE A 109 -1.72 -15.65 -3.33
CA ILE A 109 -1.71 -14.22 -3.67
C ILE A 109 -3.10 -13.78 -4.13
N GLU A 110 -3.74 -14.52 -5.02
CA GLU A 110 -5.09 -14.22 -5.49
C GLU A 110 -6.10 -14.17 -4.33
N ALA A 111 -6.09 -15.18 -3.46
CA ALA A 111 -6.97 -15.24 -2.31
C ALA A 111 -6.72 -14.10 -1.30
N ALA A 112 -5.44 -13.77 -1.04
CA ALA A 112 -5.07 -12.69 -0.14
C ALA A 112 -5.47 -11.31 -0.70
N SER A 113 -5.22 -11.07 -1.98
CA SER A 113 -5.64 -9.86 -2.69
C SER A 113 -7.15 -9.69 -2.68
N SER A 114 -7.90 -10.77 -2.93
CA SER A 114 -9.36 -10.77 -2.88
C SER A 114 -9.89 -10.44 -1.48
N ARG A 115 -9.29 -10.99 -0.42
CA ARG A 115 -9.65 -10.67 0.97
C ARG A 115 -9.42 -9.18 1.26
N LEU A 116 -8.25 -8.66 0.90
CA LEU A 116 -7.91 -7.25 1.11
C LEU A 116 -8.87 -6.32 0.35
N CYS A 117 -9.13 -6.58 -0.93
CA CYS A 117 -10.06 -5.77 -1.72
C CYS A 117 -11.48 -5.76 -1.15
N ARG A 118 -11.94 -6.88 -0.56
CA ARG A 118 -13.24 -6.93 0.14
C ARG A 118 -13.27 -6.02 1.37
N ILE A 119 -12.18 -5.98 2.14
CA ILE A 119 -12.05 -5.11 3.31
C ILE A 119 -12.09 -3.64 2.86
N ILE A 120 -11.27 -3.27 1.88
CA ILE A 120 -11.21 -1.90 1.33
C ILE A 120 -12.60 -1.47 0.83
N ARG A 121 -13.28 -2.32 0.06
CA ARG A 121 -14.61 -2.04 -0.45
C ARG A 121 -15.63 -1.82 0.68
N ALA A 122 -15.63 -2.65 1.70
CA ALA A 122 -16.55 -2.54 2.83
C ALA A 122 -16.37 -1.22 3.60
N VAL A 123 -15.14 -0.78 3.79
CA VAL A 123 -14.81 0.49 4.45
C VAL A 123 -15.24 1.68 3.58
N ASN A 124 -14.93 1.66 2.27
CA ASN A 124 -15.26 2.75 1.35
C ASN A 124 -16.76 2.95 1.18
N VAL A 125 -17.55 1.87 1.11
CA VAL A 125 -19.02 1.96 1.04
C VAL A 125 -19.58 2.67 2.27
N ARG A 126 -19.06 2.36 3.47
CA ARG A 126 -19.51 2.98 4.71
C ARG A 126 -19.09 4.45 4.82
N ALA A 127 -17.89 4.78 4.37
CA ALA A 127 -17.41 6.17 4.35
C ALA A 127 -18.25 7.03 3.39
N ALA A 128 -18.59 6.53 2.22
CA ALA A 128 -19.45 7.21 1.25
C ALA A 128 -20.87 7.45 1.80
N SER A 129 -21.47 6.45 2.47
CA SER A 129 -22.78 6.59 3.13
C SER A 129 -22.76 7.66 4.22
N ALA A 130 -21.77 7.62 5.12
CA ALA A 130 -21.64 8.60 6.20
C ALA A 130 -21.43 10.03 5.68
N THR A 131 -20.74 10.20 4.56
CA THR A 131 -20.56 11.51 3.92
C THR A 131 -21.87 12.02 3.33
N HIS A 132 -22.66 11.14 2.70
CA HIS A 132 -23.96 11.47 2.15
C HIS A 132 -24.95 11.90 3.23
N ASP A 133 -25.01 11.16 4.34
CA ASP A 133 -25.90 11.46 5.48
C ASP A 133 -25.56 12.80 6.13
N ARG A 134 -24.26 13.12 6.27
CA ARG A 134 -23.80 14.42 6.78
C ARG A 134 -24.16 15.58 5.84
N ALA A 135 -24.00 15.39 4.54
CA ALA A 135 -24.38 16.39 3.55
C ALA A 135 -25.90 16.67 3.56
N ALA A 136 -26.72 15.61 3.63
CA ALA A 136 -28.17 15.72 3.74
C ALA A 136 -28.60 16.48 5.02
N ALA A 137 -27.99 16.17 6.16
CA ALA A 137 -28.27 16.85 7.42
C ALA A 137 -27.90 18.35 7.38
N LEU A 138 -26.79 18.70 6.74
CA LEU A 138 -26.38 20.11 6.55
C LEU A 138 -27.37 20.89 5.68
N ILE A 139 -27.84 20.29 4.58
CA ILE A 139 -28.82 20.91 3.69
C ILE A 139 -30.15 21.14 4.43
N GLN A 140 -30.62 20.17 5.21
CA GLN A 140 -31.84 20.31 6.02
C GLN A 140 -31.71 21.40 7.09
N GLY A 141 -30.54 21.48 7.75
CA GLY A 141 -30.28 22.53 8.73
C GLY A 141 -30.28 23.95 8.13
N LEU A 142 -29.73 24.11 6.93
CA LEU A 142 -29.71 25.39 6.21
C LEU A 142 -31.12 25.82 5.76
N SER A 143 -31.94 24.87 5.29
CA SER A 143 -33.33 25.15 4.89
C SER A 143 -34.23 25.54 6.08
N ALA A 144 -34.02 24.92 7.24
CA ALA A 144 -34.74 25.25 8.46
C ALA A 144 -34.38 26.66 9.00
N SER A 145 -33.12 27.05 8.91
CA SER A 145 -32.67 28.38 9.33
C SER A 145 -33.13 29.50 8.39
N ALA A 146 -33.27 29.25 7.10
CA ALA A 146 -33.76 30.19 6.12
C ALA A 146 -35.28 30.43 6.24
N GLY A 147 -36.05 29.44 6.68
CA GLY A 147 -37.49 29.58 6.95
C GLY A 147 -37.83 30.35 8.25
N ALA A 148 -36.89 30.35 9.22
CA ALA A 148 -37.10 31.06 10.50
C ALA A 148 -36.72 32.55 10.48
N ALA A 149 -36.10 33.04 9.39
CA ALA A 149 -35.70 34.45 9.23
C ALA A 149 -36.69 35.26 8.38
N GLY A 150 -37.85 34.69 8.02
CA GLY A 150 -38.85 35.29 7.13
C GLY A 150 -40.21 35.67 7.80
N ASP A 151 -40.31 35.54 9.11
CA ASP A 151 -41.42 36.03 9.96
C ASP A 151 -40.89 37.21 10.82
#